data_9b33be0ba2bab63b39cf1e600a76c3cc
#
_entry.id   9b33be0ba2bab63b39cf1e600a76c3cc
#
_cell.length_a   1.000
_cell.length_b   1.000
_cell.length_c   1.000
_cell.angle_alpha   90.00
_cell.angle_beta   90.00
_cell.angle_gamma   90.00
#
_symmetry.space_group_name_H-M   'P 1'
#
loop_
_entity.id
_entity.type
_entity.pdbx_description
1 polymer ?
#
loop_
_entity_poly.entity_id
_entity_poly.type
_entity_poly.pdbx_seq_one_letter_code
_entity_poly.pdbx_strand_id
1 'polypeptide(L)'
;MKSALLSLAVLAIFLMSAAQTTERKSSSSSFFENLELEKEHFLNSEHNKKAYLRLLELERQALQLADDQPLKLGSIGSAILDLYSGSQTGHYAMSIFYDHLDSPDAKNLHKDMLDRIQGIMSKETSGERDSAYPIMTINDAKTFIRTSSFSPVGAIYRTTEEIELGLLVLGRQKQKPLEYWFFDLSEVLAALEPQSINDESQGWPLIRELANASDSAAQAAIGAYLVNQRKFNSAVSWLNVASRQDNLLANSLLGRAYWSQSRLAKTDKTRQEKLELAQENYLQAIALGSTESMYTLASLYLQNHYGENNEQAALSLLNQAASLNHVESLLYLGQLYNSGSNSVQRNISQANQYFKKAATLGDEAAAIMYGRFLVNQRDNELETGNIVTWLKEHASKESAEAMVILGNLYATGTEVKPSNNAAIRWYKKAVRQDEEDSDIVNEVAWTLTVSDIKGLKRPKYAKKIMDRLMNSSARARSQPEYLDTWAATYAASGDFEKALTLQEQAIDVANRDRIDVIDILREHLELFRDGKTVTEKAP
;
A
#
# COMPACT_ATOMS: atom_id res chain seq x y z
N MET A 1 10.15 -38.08 -58.74
CA MET A 1 9.59 -38.93 -57.69
C MET A 1 10.07 -38.60 -56.25
N LYS A 2 11.32 -38.16 -56.03
CA LYS A 2 11.82 -37.79 -54.68
C LYS A 2 11.25 -36.49 -54.10
N SER A 3 10.82 -35.52 -54.91
CA SER A 3 10.26 -34.24 -54.42
C SER A 3 8.78 -34.38 -53.96
N ALA A 4 8.01 -35.30 -54.54
CA ALA A 4 6.62 -35.53 -54.19
C ALA A 4 6.46 -36.26 -52.83
N LEU A 5 7.41 -37.12 -52.46
CA LEU A 5 7.44 -37.81 -51.18
C LEU A 5 7.83 -36.89 -50.01
N LEU A 6 8.68 -35.89 -50.24
CA LEU A 6 9.03 -34.92 -49.23
C LEU A 6 7.85 -33.98 -48.89
N SER A 7 7.09 -33.56 -49.93
CA SER A 7 5.90 -32.70 -49.72
C SER A 7 4.76 -33.41 -48.97
N LEU A 8 4.57 -34.73 -49.18
CA LEU A 8 3.58 -35.52 -48.43
C LEU A 8 3.97 -35.76 -46.97
N ALA A 9 5.28 -35.93 -46.69
CA ALA A 9 5.77 -36.09 -45.32
C ALA A 9 5.63 -34.77 -44.49
N VAL A 10 5.92 -33.62 -45.11
CA VAL A 10 5.74 -32.32 -44.47
C VAL A 10 4.27 -32.00 -44.22
N LEU A 11 3.38 -32.35 -45.18
CA LEU A 11 1.94 -32.17 -45.01
C LEU A 11 1.36 -33.09 -43.90
N ALA A 12 1.85 -34.32 -43.77
CA ALA A 12 1.46 -35.26 -42.72
C ALA A 12 1.92 -34.77 -41.32
N ILE A 13 3.12 -34.18 -41.21
CA ILE A 13 3.62 -33.57 -39.97
C ILE A 13 2.79 -32.36 -39.59
N PHE A 14 2.41 -31.51 -40.55
CA PHE A 14 1.52 -30.35 -40.30
C PHE A 14 0.08 -30.78 -39.89
N LEU A 15 -0.44 -31.81 -40.50
CA LEU A 15 -1.77 -32.35 -40.16
C LEU A 15 -1.77 -33.06 -38.78
N MET A 16 -0.70 -33.76 -38.42
CA MET A 16 -0.53 -34.32 -37.09
C MET A 16 -0.35 -33.24 -36.00
N SER A 17 0.39 -32.18 -36.28
CA SER A 17 0.55 -31.05 -35.37
C SER A 17 -0.76 -30.26 -35.21
N ALA A 18 -1.55 -30.08 -36.26
CA ALA A 18 -2.86 -29.44 -36.22
C ALA A 18 -3.91 -30.31 -35.49
N ALA A 19 -3.87 -31.63 -35.68
CA ALA A 19 -4.73 -32.56 -34.95
C ALA A 19 -4.39 -32.60 -33.45
N GLN A 20 -3.11 -32.64 -33.09
CA GLN A 20 -2.69 -32.56 -31.68
C GLN A 20 -3.01 -31.22 -31.02
N THR A 21 -2.98 -30.09 -31.78
CA THR A 21 -3.41 -28.77 -31.26
C THR A 21 -4.94 -28.69 -31.12
N THR A 22 -5.72 -29.33 -31.99
CA THR A 22 -7.20 -29.40 -31.88
C THR A 22 -7.65 -30.35 -30.77
N GLU A 23 -7.03 -31.50 -30.61
CA GLU A 23 -7.31 -32.41 -29.48
C GLU A 23 -6.89 -31.78 -28.14
N ARG A 24 -5.76 -31.08 -28.05
CA ARG A 24 -5.39 -30.30 -26.83
C ARG A 24 -6.37 -29.18 -26.53
N LYS A 25 -6.89 -28.47 -27.54
CA LYS A 25 -7.91 -27.44 -27.34
C LYS A 25 -9.26 -28.01 -26.94
N SER A 26 -9.70 -29.13 -27.54
CA SER A 26 -10.96 -29.78 -27.15
C SER A 26 -10.86 -30.44 -25.77
N SER A 27 -9.72 -31.03 -25.41
CA SER A 27 -9.52 -31.64 -24.09
C SER A 27 -9.38 -30.59 -22.97
N SER A 28 -8.87 -29.40 -23.27
CA SER A 28 -8.80 -28.32 -22.29
C SER A 28 -10.15 -27.63 -22.04
N SER A 29 -10.98 -27.51 -23.09
CA SER A 29 -12.34 -26.96 -22.97
C SER A 29 -13.23 -27.88 -22.18
N SER A 30 -13.22 -29.18 -22.45
CA SER A 30 -14.02 -30.17 -21.70
C SER A 30 -13.58 -30.32 -20.24
N PHE A 31 -12.29 -30.17 -19.95
CA PHE A 31 -11.78 -30.16 -18.57
C PHE A 31 -12.27 -28.94 -17.79
N PHE A 32 -12.22 -27.77 -18.42
CA PHE A 32 -12.72 -26.52 -17.82
C PHE A 32 -14.22 -26.62 -17.50
N GLU A 33 -15.03 -27.05 -18.47
CA GLU A 33 -16.48 -27.22 -18.29
C GLU A 33 -16.80 -28.21 -17.17
N ASN A 34 -16.05 -29.30 -17.05
CA ASN A 34 -16.21 -30.26 -15.96
C ASN A 34 -15.85 -29.69 -14.59
N LEU A 35 -14.77 -28.89 -14.49
CA LEU A 35 -14.33 -28.26 -13.23
C LEU A 35 -15.36 -27.22 -12.73
N GLU A 36 -15.91 -26.41 -13.64
CA GLU A 36 -16.95 -25.43 -13.30
C GLU A 36 -18.26 -26.14 -12.87
N LEU A 37 -18.66 -27.22 -13.56
CA LEU A 37 -19.82 -28.04 -13.17
C LEU A 37 -19.65 -28.68 -11.78
N GLU A 38 -18.45 -29.16 -11.46
CA GLU A 38 -18.13 -29.73 -10.14
C GLU A 38 -18.21 -28.65 -9.05
N LYS A 39 -17.71 -27.48 -9.33
CA LYS A 39 -17.78 -26.30 -8.44
C LYS A 39 -19.22 -25.88 -8.21
N GLU A 40 -19.99 -25.71 -9.28
CA GLU A 40 -21.43 -25.41 -9.19
C GLU A 40 -22.19 -26.46 -8.39
N HIS A 41 -21.93 -27.74 -8.65
CA HIS A 41 -22.56 -28.85 -7.93
C HIS A 41 -22.23 -28.82 -6.43
N PHE A 42 -20.98 -28.59 -6.09
CA PHE A 42 -20.55 -28.47 -4.70
C PHE A 42 -21.22 -27.29 -3.99
N LEU A 43 -21.20 -26.12 -4.61
CA LEU A 43 -21.75 -24.86 -4.03
C LEU A 43 -23.28 -24.86 -3.94
N ASN A 44 -23.99 -25.58 -4.84
CA ASN A 44 -25.46 -25.66 -4.86
C ASN A 44 -26.01 -26.89 -4.17
N SER A 45 -25.17 -27.70 -3.49
CA SER A 45 -25.63 -28.89 -2.76
C SER A 45 -26.49 -28.49 -1.55
N GLU A 46 -27.43 -29.38 -1.17
CA GLU A 46 -28.39 -29.13 -0.07
C GLU A 46 -27.72 -28.76 1.27
N HIS A 47 -26.49 -29.25 1.49
CA HIS A 47 -25.74 -29.05 2.71
C HIS A 47 -24.39 -28.34 2.44
N ASN A 48 -24.35 -27.49 1.43
CA ASN A 48 -23.14 -26.82 0.93
C ASN A 48 -22.30 -26.15 2.04
N LYS A 49 -22.90 -25.43 2.96
CA LYS A 49 -22.20 -24.75 4.05
C LYS A 49 -21.47 -25.73 4.98
N LYS A 50 -22.13 -26.85 5.34
CA LYS A 50 -21.50 -27.90 6.16
C LYS A 50 -20.37 -28.59 5.40
N ALA A 51 -20.57 -28.87 4.12
CA ALA A 51 -19.55 -29.45 3.25
C ALA A 51 -18.37 -28.52 3.10
N TYR A 52 -18.61 -27.23 2.90
CA TYR A 52 -17.57 -26.19 2.79
C TYR A 52 -16.72 -26.07 4.07
N LEU A 53 -17.34 -26.00 5.24
CA LEU A 53 -16.61 -25.98 6.51
C LEU A 53 -15.80 -27.25 6.74
N ARG A 54 -16.34 -28.43 6.29
CA ARG A 54 -15.60 -29.69 6.36
C ARG A 54 -14.41 -29.70 5.40
N LEU A 55 -14.56 -29.16 4.19
CA LEU A 55 -13.48 -28.98 3.22
C LEU A 55 -12.35 -28.15 3.81
N LEU A 56 -12.66 -26.97 4.33
CA LEU A 56 -11.70 -26.07 4.99
C LEU A 56 -10.91 -26.77 6.10
N GLU A 57 -11.58 -27.55 6.94
CA GLU A 57 -10.92 -28.26 8.04
C GLU A 57 -9.95 -29.34 7.53
N LEU A 58 -10.35 -30.14 6.54
CA LEU A 58 -9.49 -31.18 5.94
C LEU A 58 -8.27 -30.56 5.23
N GLU A 59 -8.49 -29.50 4.44
CA GLU A 59 -7.42 -28.78 3.76
C GLU A 59 -6.42 -28.16 4.76
N ARG A 60 -6.92 -27.56 5.85
CA ARG A 60 -6.09 -27.02 6.92
C ARG A 60 -5.22 -28.12 7.55
N GLN A 61 -5.80 -29.30 7.83
CA GLN A 61 -5.06 -30.46 8.34
C GLN A 61 -4.01 -30.94 7.34
N ALA A 62 -4.34 -30.99 6.05
CA ALA A 62 -3.39 -31.38 5.01
C ALA A 62 -2.18 -30.43 4.98
N LEU A 63 -2.41 -29.10 5.00
CA LEU A 63 -1.32 -28.13 4.99
C LEU A 63 -0.44 -28.18 6.24
N GLN A 64 -1.00 -28.51 7.41
CA GLN A 64 -0.24 -28.69 8.65
C GLN A 64 0.63 -29.94 8.65
N LEU A 65 0.23 -30.97 7.94
CA LEU A 65 0.95 -32.26 7.90
C LEU A 65 1.91 -32.37 6.71
N ALA A 66 1.83 -31.45 5.76
CA ALA A 66 2.54 -31.54 4.49
C ALA A 66 4.07 -31.67 4.64
N ASP A 67 4.64 -30.98 5.60
CA ASP A 67 6.08 -30.94 5.79
C ASP A 67 6.60 -32.07 6.68
N ASP A 68 5.83 -32.51 7.70
CA ASP A 68 6.30 -33.41 8.74
C ASP A 68 5.74 -34.85 8.65
N GLN A 69 4.56 -35.06 8.07
CA GLN A 69 3.86 -36.35 8.10
C GLN A 69 3.22 -36.72 6.75
N PRO A 70 4.02 -36.83 5.67
CA PRO A 70 3.53 -37.02 4.31
C PRO A 70 2.66 -38.29 4.11
N LEU A 71 2.91 -39.34 4.87
CA LEU A 71 2.09 -40.58 4.79
C LEU A 71 0.63 -40.41 5.22
N LYS A 72 0.35 -39.45 6.11
CA LYS A 72 -1.05 -39.15 6.51
C LYS A 72 -1.83 -38.39 5.44
N LEU A 73 -1.12 -37.77 4.50
CA LEU A 73 -1.75 -36.99 3.43
C LEU A 73 -2.59 -37.84 2.50
N GLY A 74 -2.28 -39.14 2.32
CA GLY A 74 -3.05 -40.03 1.43
C GLY A 74 -4.52 -40.11 1.79
N SER A 75 -4.85 -40.35 3.07
CA SER A 75 -6.23 -40.42 3.52
C SER A 75 -6.93 -39.06 3.56
N ILE A 76 -6.21 -38.00 3.94
CA ILE A 76 -6.77 -36.64 4.03
C ILE A 76 -6.98 -36.09 2.63
N GLY A 77 -5.98 -36.19 1.75
CA GLY A 77 -6.07 -35.74 0.36
C GLY A 77 -7.18 -36.40 -0.43
N SER A 78 -7.34 -37.74 -0.25
CA SER A 78 -8.47 -38.48 -0.83
C SER A 78 -9.80 -37.93 -0.31
N ALA A 79 -9.95 -37.73 1.01
CA ALA A 79 -11.18 -37.20 1.60
C ALA A 79 -11.51 -35.78 1.13
N ILE A 80 -10.49 -34.95 0.86
CA ILE A 80 -10.66 -33.61 0.26
C ILE A 80 -11.21 -33.73 -1.15
N LEU A 81 -10.58 -34.59 -2.00
CA LEU A 81 -10.97 -34.75 -3.40
C LEU A 81 -12.30 -35.44 -3.57
N ASP A 82 -12.72 -36.31 -2.62
CA ASP A 82 -14.05 -36.91 -2.55
C ASP A 82 -15.14 -35.86 -2.23
N LEU A 83 -14.80 -34.79 -1.49
CA LEU A 83 -15.72 -33.68 -1.23
C LEU A 83 -15.77 -32.68 -2.39
N TYR A 84 -14.62 -32.33 -2.92
CA TYR A 84 -14.47 -31.38 -4.01
C TYR A 84 -13.23 -31.72 -4.84
N SER A 85 -13.45 -32.30 -6.01
CA SER A 85 -12.38 -32.75 -6.91
C SER A 85 -11.51 -31.65 -7.48
N GLY A 86 -11.98 -30.39 -7.44
CA GLY A 86 -11.25 -29.19 -7.87
C GLY A 86 -10.37 -28.57 -6.79
N SER A 87 -10.23 -29.16 -5.58
CA SER A 87 -9.39 -28.62 -4.52
C SER A 87 -7.91 -28.66 -4.90
N GLN A 88 -7.29 -27.48 -4.95
CA GLN A 88 -5.85 -27.36 -5.15
C GLN A 88 -5.08 -28.01 -4.00
N THR A 89 -5.55 -27.82 -2.77
CA THR A 89 -4.94 -28.38 -1.56
C THR A 89 -5.04 -29.91 -1.55
N GLY A 90 -6.14 -30.47 -2.05
CA GLY A 90 -6.31 -31.91 -2.21
C GLY A 90 -5.28 -32.51 -3.19
N HIS A 91 -5.13 -31.93 -4.37
CA HIS A 91 -4.13 -32.37 -5.35
C HIS A 91 -2.69 -32.16 -4.86
N TYR A 92 -2.39 -31.03 -4.18
CA TYR A 92 -1.11 -30.79 -3.55
C TYR A 92 -0.76 -31.86 -2.50
N ALA A 93 -1.70 -32.20 -1.61
CA ALA A 93 -1.52 -33.22 -0.60
C ALA A 93 -1.22 -34.60 -1.21
N MET A 94 -1.99 -34.98 -2.23
CA MET A 94 -1.78 -36.25 -2.93
C MET A 94 -0.46 -36.28 -3.70
N SER A 95 -0.04 -35.18 -4.28
CA SER A 95 1.25 -35.11 -4.96
C SER A 95 2.43 -35.35 -4.00
N ILE A 96 2.38 -34.80 -2.79
CA ILE A 96 3.38 -35.02 -1.72
C ILE A 96 3.32 -36.49 -1.24
N PHE A 97 2.13 -37.01 -1.02
CA PHE A 97 1.93 -38.42 -0.59
C PHE A 97 2.57 -39.39 -1.57
N TYR A 98 2.29 -39.27 -2.88
CA TYR A 98 2.84 -40.15 -3.90
C TYR A 98 4.34 -39.92 -4.16
N ASP A 99 4.83 -38.69 -3.94
CA ASP A 99 6.29 -38.44 -3.96
C ASP A 99 7.00 -39.23 -2.86
N HIS A 100 6.43 -39.26 -1.66
CA HIS A 100 6.99 -40.00 -0.53
C HIS A 100 6.88 -41.54 -0.73
N LEU A 101 5.93 -42.01 -1.52
CA LEU A 101 5.79 -43.44 -1.88
C LEU A 101 6.64 -43.85 -3.11
N ASP A 102 7.44 -42.94 -3.65
CA ASP A 102 8.24 -43.13 -4.87
C ASP A 102 7.38 -43.60 -6.06
N SER A 103 6.17 -43.00 -6.21
CA SER A 103 5.21 -43.28 -7.27
C SER A 103 5.10 -42.07 -8.23
N PRO A 104 6.04 -41.96 -9.21
CA PRO A 104 6.14 -40.77 -10.06
C PRO A 104 4.90 -40.55 -10.95
N ASP A 105 4.26 -41.61 -11.46
CA ASP A 105 3.09 -41.47 -12.34
C ASP A 105 1.89 -40.88 -11.59
N ALA A 106 1.59 -41.36 -10.40
CA ALA A 106 0.51 -40.84 -9.57
C ALA A 106 0.82 -39.40 -9.05
N LYS A 107 2.08 -39.15 -8.67
CA LYS A 107 2.54 -37.78 -8.32
C LYS A 107 2.29 -36.83 -9.47
N ASN A 108 2.76 -37.17 -10.69
CA ASN A 108 2.63 -36.30 -11.86
C ASN A 108 1.17 -36.07 -12.24
N LEU A 109 0.28 -37.08 -12.10
CA LEU A 109 -1.15 -36.89 -12.32
C LEU A 109 -1.72 -35.75 -11.46
N HIS A 110 -1.47 -35.78 -10.15
CA HIS A 110 -1.98 -34.76 -9.25
C HIS A 110 -1.29 -33.39 -9.46
N LYS A 111 -0.01 -33.39 -9.80
CA LYS A 111 0.70 -32.16 -10.16
C LYS A 111 0.14 -31.54 -11.45
N ASP A 112 -0.09 -32.32 -12.49
CA ASP A 112 -0.67 -31.84 -13.75
C ASP A 112 -2.08 -31.26 -13.53
N MET A 113 -2.88 -31.89 -12.66
CA MET A 113 -4.21 -31.37 -12.30
C MET A 113 -4.08 -30.02 -11.59
N LEU A 114 -3.19 -29.89 -10.61
CA LEU A 114 -2.93 -28.65 -9.90
C LEU A 114 -2.45 -27.54 -10.85
N ASP A 115 -1.48 -27.84 -11.71
CA ASP A 115 -0.94 -26.88 -12.71
C ASP A 115 -2.04 -26.42 -13.69
N ARG A 116 -2.98 -27.30 -14.08
CA ARG A 116 -4.12 -26.94 -14.93
C ARG A 116 -5.11 -26.03 -14.22
N ILE A 117 -5.48 -26.34 -12.98
CA ILE A 117 -6.40 -25.50 -12.17
C ILE A 117 -5.80 -24.10 -12.00
N GLN A 118 -4.53 -24.01 -11.64
CA GLN A 118 -3.82 -22.73 -11.47
C GLN A 118 -3.64 -21.97 -12.78
N GLY A 119 -3.42 -22.70 -13.88
CA GLY A 119 -3.32 -22.13 -15.23
C GLY A 119 -4.63 -21.52 -15.71
N ILE A 120 -5.78 -22.07 -15.31
CA ILE A 120 -7.10 -21.49 -15.60
C ILE A 120 -7.28 -20.19 -14.83
N MET A 121 -7.01 -20.20 -13.52
CA MET A 121 -7.10 -19.01 -12.67
C MET A 121 -6.26 -17.85 -13.21
N SER A 122 -5.03 -18.14 -13.64
CA SER A 122 -4.05 -17.13 -14.09
C SER A 122 -4.25 -16.68 -15.54
N LYS A 123 -5.23 -17.21 -16.26
CA LYS A 123 -5.44 -16.89 -17.68
C LYS A 123 -6.09 -15.51 -17.89
N GLU A 124 -7.02 -15.15 -17.04
CA GLU A 124 -7.86 -13.95 -17.16
C GLU A 124 -7.64 -12.95 -16.02
N THR A 125 -6.92 -13.38 -14.97
CA THR A 125 -6.67 -12.58 -13.77
C THR A 125 -5.18 -12.57 -13.41
N SER A 126 -4.72 -11.49 -12.73
CA SER A 126 -3.31 -11.28 -12.38
C SER A 126 -3.00 -11.45 -10.89
N GLY A 127 -4.01 -11.60 -10.05
CA GLY A 127 -3.85 -11.62 -8.58
C GLY A 127 -3.61 -10.23 -7.98
N GLU A 128 -3.74 -9.17 -8.77
CA GLU A 128 -3.77 -7.80 -8.31
C GLU A 128 -5.17 -7.44 -7.75
N ARG A 129 -5.26 -6.31 -7.07
CA ARG A 129 -6.49 -5.89 -6.40
C ARG A 129 -7.69 -5.80 -7.35
N ASP A 130 -7.47 -5.26 -8.55
CA ASP A 130 -8.50 -5.02 -9.57
C ASP A 130 -8.68 -6.24 -10.50
N SER A 131 -7.90 -7.30 -10.29
CA SER A 131 -7.87 -8.52 -11.09
C SER A 131 -7.54 -9.73 -10.20
N ALA A 132 -8.31 -9.90 -9.11
CA ALA A 132 -8.12 -10.94 -8.12
C ALA A 132 -8.35 -12.35 -8.69
N TYR A 133 -7.59 -13.33 -8.20
CA TYR A 133 -7.78 -14.73 -8.60
C TYR A 133 -9.07 -15.31 -8.01
N PRO A 134 -9.96 -15.94 -8.79
CA PRO A 134 -11.10 -16.67 -8.26
C PRO A 134 -10.61 -17.87 -7.44
N ILE A 135 -11.13 -18.07 -6.23
CA ILE A 135 -10.68 -19.14 -5.33
C ILE A 135 -11.84 -19.71 -4.52
N MET A 136 -11.75 -21.01 -4.15
CA MET A 136 -12.74 -21.66 -3.31
C MET A 136 -12.46 -21.47 -1.81
N THR A 137 -11.21 -21.62 -1.39
CA THR A 137 -10.85 -21.60 0.03
C THR A 137 -9.56 -20.83 0.28
N ILE A 138 -9.38 -20.36 1.52
CA ILE A 138 -8.10 -19.79 1.98
C ILE A 138 -6.95 -20.81 1.86
N ASN A 139 -7.22 -22.10 2.03
CA ASN A 139 -6.18 -23.13 1.99
C ASN A 139 -5.73 -23.38 0.54
N ASP A 140 -6.63 -23.31 -0.42
CA ASP A 140 -6.30 -23.32 -1.84
C ASP A 140 -5.46 -22.08 -2.21
N ALA A 141 -5.79 -20.89 -1.69
CA ALA A 141 -4.98 -19.69 -1.88
C ALA A 141 -3.57 -19.85 -1.28
N LYS A 142 -3.45 -20.42 -0.08
CA LYS A 142 -2.14 -20.75 0.54
C LYS A 142 -1.36 -21.78 -0.27
N THR A 143 -2.05 -22.76 -0.85
CA THR A 143 -1.46 -23.77 -1.72
C THR A 143 -0.90 -23.14 -3.00
N PHE A 144 -1.67 -22.27 -3.64
CA PHE A 144 -1.23 -21.50 -4.81
C PHE A 144 0.07 -20.72 -4.53
N ILE A 145 0.16 -20.06 -3.39
CA ILE A 145 1.34 -19.31 -2.98
C ILE A 145 2.54 -20.23 -2.71
N ARG A 146 2.32 -21.41 -2.07
CA ARG A 146 3.39 -22.39 -1.84
C ARG A 146 3.94 -22.95 -3.15
N THR A 147 3.08 -23.28 -4.11
CA THR A 147 3.48 -23.80 -5.42
C THR A 147 4.19 -22.74 -6.27
N SER A 148 3.90 -21.46 -6.04
CA SER A 148 4.61 -20.32 -6.61
C SER A 148 5.97 -20.03 -5.93
N SER A 149 6.46 -20.92 -5.06
CA SER A 149 7.74 -20.79 -4.33
C SER A 149 7.78 -19.70 -3.27
N PHE A 150 6.64 -19.36 -2.69
CA PHE A 150 6.53 -18.46 -1.55
C PHE A 150 5.97 -19.19 -0.32
N SER A 151 6.34 -18.70 0.86
CA SER A 151 5.74 -19.14 2.12
C SER A 151 4.59 -18.21 2.49
N PRO A 152 3.35 -18.67 2.62
CA PRO A 152 2.24 -17.84 3.10
C PRO A 152 2.49 -17.46 4.58
N VAL A 153 2.52 -16.15 4.88
CA VAL A 153 2.87 -15.62 6.23
C VAL A 153 1.76 -14.77 6.84
N GLY A 154 0.67 -14.56 6.14
CA GLY A 154 -0.48 -13.81 6.65
C GLY A 154 -1.62 -13.79 5.66
N ALA A 155 -2.84 -13.70 6.18
CA ALA A 155 -4.04 -13.56 5.38
C ALA A 155 -5.11 -12.78 6.12
N ILE A 156 -5.98 -12.08 5.37
CA ILE A 156 -7.11 -11.34 5.93
C ILE A 156 -8.23 -11.20 4.89
N TYR A 157 -9.48 -11.44 5.30
CA TYR A 157 -10.64 -11.13 4.46
C TYR A 157 -10.90 -9.62 4.43
N ARG A 158 -11.29 -9.14 3.27
CA ARG A 158 -11.67 -7.74 3.02
C ARG A 158 -12.85 -7.69 2.07
N THR A 159 -13.65 -6.66 2.20
CA THR A 159 -14.68 -6.29 1.24
C THR A 159 -14.26 -5.00 0.53
N THR A 160 -14.50 -4.89 -0.76
CA THR A 160 -14.28 -3.68 -1.57
C THR A 160 -15.54 -3.38 -2.35
N GLU A 161 -15.62 -2.23 -3.02
CA GLU A 161 -16.75 -1.90 -3.90
C GLU A 161 -16.87 -2.87 -5.09
N GLU A 162 -15.75 -3.50 -5.51
CA GLU A 162 -15.65 -4.35 -6.69
C GLU A 162 -15.73 -5.85 -6.33
N ILE A 163 -15.32 -6.22 -5.12
CA ILE A 163 -15.25 -7.62 -4.64
C ILE A 163 -16.00 -7.73 -3.32
N GLU A 164 -17.12 -8.47 -3.32
CA GLU A 164 -17.98 -8.63 -2.14
C GLU A 164 -17.29 -9.39 -1.00
N LEU A 165 -16.46 -10.39 -1.32
CA LEU A 165 -15.62 -11.10 -0.38
C LEU A 165 -14.24 -11.37 -0.96
N GLY A 166 -13.32 -10.46 -0.72
CA GLY A 166 -11.92 -10.58 -1.09
C GLY A 166 -11.08 -11.19 0.02
N LEU A 167 -10.03 -11.91 -0.38
CA LEU A 167 -9.00 -12.44 0.51
C LEU A 167 -7.63 -11.93 0.07
N LEU A 168 -6.95 -11.22 0.95
CA LEU A 168 -5.55 -10.86 0.79
C LEU A 168 -4.68 -11.91 1.48
N VAL A 169 -3.72 -12.48 0.75
CA VAL A 169 -2.70 -13.38 1.31
C VAL A 169 -1.31 -12.83 1.03
N LEU A 170 -0.46 -12.86 2.03
CA LEU A 170 0.92 -12.42 1.97
C LEU A 170 1.85 -13.61 1.85
N GLY A 171 2.75 -13.56 0.87
CA GLY A 171 3.79 -14.55 0.67
C GLY A 171 5.18 -13.96 0.90
N ARG A 172 6.06 -14.79 1.46
CA ARG A 172 7.44 -14.44 1.77
C ARG A 172 8.41 -15.30 0.98
N GLN A 173 9.37 -14.64 0.35
CA GLN A 173 10.63 -15.25 -0.07
C GLN A 173 11.77 -14.68 0.77
N LYS A 174 12.81 -15.51 1.03
CA LYS A 174 13.96 -15.09 1.84
C LYS A 174 14.65 -13.88 1.19
N GLN A 175 14.87 -12.82 1.97
CA GLN A 175 15.56 -11.59 1.57
C GLN A 175 14.88 -10.79 0.45
N LYS A 176 13.58 -11.02 0.21
CA LYS A 176 12.78 -10.21 -0.71
C LYS A 176 11.65 -9.49 0.03
N PRO A 177 11.10 -8.40 -0.54
CA PRO A 177 9.86 -7.81 -0.07
C PRO A 177 8.75 -8.86 0.00
N LEU A 178 7.75 -8.63 0.84
CA LEU A 178 6.53 -9.43 0.83
C LEU A 178 5.80 -9.22 -0.49
N GLU A 179 5.28 -10.31 -1.03
CA GLU A 179 4.36 -10.28 -2.16
C GLU A 179 2.93 -10.35 -1.66
N TYR A 180 2.02 -9.72 -2.39
CA TYR A 180 0.61 -9.57 -2.04
C TYR A 180 -0.22 -10.17 -3.16
N TRP A 181 -1.08 -11.17 -2.83
CA TRP A 181 -2.02 -11.76 -3.76
C TRP A 181 -3.45 -11.53 -3.30
N PHE A 182 -4.27 -11.08 -4.23
CA PHE A 182 -5.69 -10.88 -4.00
C PHE A 182 -6.47 -12.03 -4.63
N PHE A 183 -7.40 -12.58 -3.85
CA PHE A 183 -8.29 -13.65 -4.25
C PHE A 183 -9.74 -13.21 -4.07
N ASP A 184 -10.62 -13.70 -4.95
CA ASP A 184 -12.05 -13.41 -4.95
C ASP A 184 -12.84 -14.67 -4.53
N LEU A 185 -13.65 -14.53 -3.49
CA LEU A 185 -14.56 -15.54 -2.97
C LEU A 185 -16.04 -15.10 -3.10
N SER A 186 -16.35 -14.12 -3.95
CA SER A 186 -17.72 -13.59 -4.10
C SER A 186 -18.71 -14.68 -4.52
N GLU A 187 -18.32 -15.63 -5.37
CA GLU A 187 -19.17 -16.78 -5.73
C GLU A 187 -19.44 -17.69 -4.54
N VAL A 188 -18.45 -17.92 -3.69
CA VAL A 188 -18.62 -18.70 -2.44
C VAL A 188 -19.58 -17.98 -1.51
N LEU A 189 -19.43 -16.66 -1.35
CA LEU A 189 -20.34 -15.85 -0.55
C LEU A 189 -21.78 -15.96 -1.09
N ALA A 190 -21.96 -15.80 -2.40
CA ALA A 190 -23.26 -15.87 -3.05
C ALA A 190 -23.95 -17.22 -2.82
N ALA A 191 -23.20 -18.31 -2.86
CA ALA A 191 -23.72 -19.67 -2.66
C ALA A 191 -24.03 -20.00 -1.19
N LEU A 192 -23.17 -19.56 -0.26
CA LEU A 192 -23.32 -19.90 1.16
C LEU A 192 -24.20 -18.92 1.94
N GLU A 193 -24.27 -17.66 1.49
CA GLU A 193 -25.00 -16.55 2.14
C GLU A 193 -25.75 -15.69 1.09
N PRO A 194 -26.70 -16.26 0.33
CA PRO A 194 -27.37 -15.55 -0.78
C PRO A 194 -28.12 -14.29 -0.34
N GLN A 195 -28.43 -14.16 0.96
CA GLN A 195 -29.09 -12.97 1.50
C GLN A 195 -28.14 -11.80 1.77
N SER A 196 -26.82 -12.07 1.87
CA SER A 196 -25.80 -11.05 2.14
C SER A 196 -25.50 -10.15 0.93
N ILE A 197 -25.84 -10.58 -0.28
CA ILE A 197 -25.58 -9.82 -1.52
C ILE A 197 -26.38 -8.51 -1.58
N ASN A 198 -27.54 -8.46 -0.90
CA ASN A 198 -28.44 -7.29 -0.88
C ASN A 198 -28.48 -6.56 0.47
N ASP A 199 -27.61 -6.93 1.41
CA ASP A 199 -27.58 -6.40 2.77
C ASP A 199 -26.27 -5.67 3.03
N GLU A 200 -26.31 -4.56 3.80
CA GLU A 200 -25.14 -3.83 4.28
C GLU A 200 -24.17 -4.69 5.15
N SER A 201 -24.53 -5.94 5.42
CA SER A 201 -23.71 -6.89 6.18
C SER A 201 -22.42 -7.32 5.49
N GLN A 202 -22.33 -7.17 4.16
CA GLN A 202 -21.12 -7.37 3.36
C GLN A 202 -20.32 -8.64 3.72
N GLY A 203 -20.98 -9.80 3.84
CA GLY A 203 -20.33 -11.08 4.13
C GLY A 203 -19.88 -11.29 5.58
N TRP A 204 -20.16 -10.36 6.50
CA TRP A 204 -19.80 -10.50 7.92
C TRP A 204 -20.37 -11.76 8.61
N PRO A 205 -21.59 -12.25 8.31
CA PRO A 205 -22.08 -13.50 8.86
C PRO A 205 -21.18 -14.68 8.51
N LEU A 206 -20.79 -14.82 7.22
CA LEU A 206 -19.87 -15.88 6.77
C LEU A 206 -18.49 -15.72 7.42
N ILE A 207 -17.90 -14.51 7.44
CA ILE A 207 -16.61 -14.24 8.09
C ILE A 207 -16.64 -14.68 9.56
N ARG A 208 -17.74 -14.46 10.28
CA ARG A 208 -17.89 -14.89 11.68
C ARG A 208 -17.92 -16.41 11.81
N GLU A 209 -18.61 -17.11 10.91
CA GLU A 209 -18.62 -18.58 10.91
C GLU A 209 -17.24 -19.15 10.58
N LEU A 210 -16.55 -18.60 9.58
CA LEU A 210 -15.19 -18.98 9.24
C LEU A 210 -14.23 -18.78 10.42
N ALA A 211 -14.35 -17.63 11.12
CA ALA A 211 -13.55 -17.35 12.31
C ALA A 211 -13.78 -18.35 13.44
N ASN A 212 -15.04 -18.77 13.66
CA ASN A 212 -15.41 -19.81 14.62
C ASN A 212 -14.90 -21.19 14.19
N ALA A 213 -14.79 -21.45 12.88
CA ALA A 213 -14.17 -22.65 12.30
C ALA A 213 -12.63 -22.59 12.26
N SER A 214 -12.02 -21.68 13.03
CA SER A 214 -10.56 -21.51 13.14
C SER A 214 -9.86 -21.01 11.87
N ASP A 215 -10.55 -20.28 10.99
CA ASP A 215 -9.94 -19.57 9.88
C ASP A 215 -9.20 -18.32 10.39
N SER A 216 -7.87 -18.31 10.24
CA SER A 216 -7.02 -17.22 10.76
C SER A 216 -7.21 -15.89 10.02
N ALA A 217 -7.60 -15.90 8.74
CA ALA A 217 -7.87 -14.68 7.99
C ALA A 217 -9.18 -14.02 8.43
N ALA A 218 -10.21 -14.85 8.72
CA ALA A 218 -11.48 -14.38 9.26
C ALA A 218 -11.32 -13.82 10.69
N GLN A 219 -10.54 -14.50 11.53
CA GLN A 219 -10.20 -14.02 12.87
C GLN A 219 -9.44 -12.69 12.82
N ALA A 220 -8.47 -12.55 11.90
CA ALA A 220 -7.74 -11.31 11.67
C ALA A 220 -8.67 -10.18 11.16
N ALA A 221 -9.63 -10.48 10.27
CA ALA A 221 -10.60 -9.53 9.77
C ALA A 221 -11.51 -8.97 10.89
N ILE A 222 -12.05 -9.85 11.75
CA ILE A 222 -12.84 -9.44 12.92
C ILE A 222 -11.97 -8.59 13.86
N GLY A 223 -10.74 -9.03 14.11
CA GLY A 223 -9.79 -8.28 14.94
C GLY A 223 -9.50 -6.89 14.40
N ALA A 224 -9.24 -6.76 13.10
CA ALA A 224 -9.01 -5.48 12.43
C ALA A 224 -10.22 -4.54 12.54
N TYR A 225 -11.43 -5.05 12.29
CA TYR A 225 -12.66 -4.30 12.45
C TYR A 225 -12.81 -3.77 13.89
N LEU A 226 -12.58 -4.62 14.91
CA LEU A 226 -12.67 -4.23 16.31
C LEU A 226 -11.59 -3.21 16.72
N VAL A 227 -10.36 -3.30 16.18
CA VAL A 227 -9.31 -2.29 16.37
C VAL A 227 -9.76 -0.94 15.83
N ASN A 228 -10.33 -0.89 14.62
CA ASN A 228 -10.84 0.34 14.03
C ASN A 228 -12.01 0.94 14.82
N GLN A 229 -12.85 0.10 15.44
CA GLN A 229 -13.91 0.50 16.37
C GLN A 229 -13.41 0.85 17.78
N ARG A 230 -12.09 0.85 18.02
CA ARG A 230 -11.45 1.05 19.32
C ARG A 230 -11.88 0.05 20.42
N LYS A 231 -12.42 -1.10 20.03
CA LYS A 231 -12.81 -2.20 20.93
C LYS A 231 -11.62 -3.14 21.19
N PHE A 232 -10.53 -2.60 21.71
CA PHE A 232 -9.23 -3.29 21.77
C PHE A 232 -9.25 -4.59 22.56
N ASN A 233 -10.01 -4.70 23.67
CA ASN A 233 -10.09 -5.93 24.46
C ASN A 233 -10.68 -7.09 23.64
N SER A 234 -11.78 -6.83 22.93
CA SER A 234 -12.41 -7.83 22.05
C SER A 234 -11.53 -8.15 20.84
N ALA A 235 -10.84 -7.14 20.29
CA ALA A 235 -9.90 -7.34 19.19
C ALA A 235 -8.77 -8.29 19.56
N VAL A 236 -8.15 -8.09 20.73
CA VAL A 236 -7.06 -8.93 21.25
C VAL A 236 -7.48 -10.40 21.37
N SER A 237 -8.73 -10.70 21.77
CA SER A 237 -9.21 -12.08 21.85
C SER A 237 -9.19 -12.81 20.52
N TRP A 238 -9.66 -12.17 19.44
CA TRP A 238 -9.65 -12.74 18.09
C TRP A 238 -8.25 -12.80 17.49
N LEU A 239 -7.49 -11.73 17.63
CA LEU A 239 -6.15 -11.62 17.05
C LEU A 239 -5.16 -12.60 17.68
N ASN A 240 -5.26 -12.88 18.98
CA ASN A 240 -4.43 -13.91 19.65
C ASN A 240 -4.65 -15.32 19.08
N VAL A 241 -5.87 -15.63 18.63
CA VAL A 241 -6.13 -16.93 18.01
C VAL A 241 -5.53 -16.98 16.60
N ALA A 242 -5.68 -15.89 15.83
CA ALA A 242 -5.11 -15.78 14.50
C ALA A 242 -3.57 -15.79 14.51
N SER A 243 -2.94 -15.13 15.48
CA SER A 243 -1.48 -15.02 15.60
C SER A 243 -0.80 -16.37 15.83
N ARG A 244 -1.47 -17.30 16.54
CA ARG A 244 -0.97 -18.67 16.77
C ARG A 244 -0.86 -19.52 15.50
N GLN A 245 -1.41 -19.05 14.39
CA GLN A 245 -1.34 -19.67 13.07
C GLN A 245 -0.39 -18.90 12.14
N ASP A 246 0.65 -18.27 12.70
CA ASP A 246 1.68 -17.51 11.98
C ASP A 246 1.09 -16.43 11.05
N ASN A 247 0.01 -15.77 11.47
CA ASN A 247 -0.59 -14.69 10.72
C ASN A 247 0.07 -13.35 11.07
N LEU A 248 0.98 -12.90 10.21
CA LEU A 248 1.72 -11.64 10.33
C LEU A 248 0.80 -10.44 10.57
N LEU A 249 -0.34 -10.39 9.86
CA LEU A 249 -1.30 -9.29 9.99
C LEU A 249 -1.95 -9.27 11.38
N ALA A 250 -2.24 -10.45 11.94
CA ALA A 250 -2.76 -10.56 13.30
C ALA A 250 -1.73 -10.06 14.34
N ASN A 251 -0.45 -10.41 14.17
CA ASN A 251 0.62 -9.93 15.06
C ASN A 251 0.77 -8.40 14.98
N SER A 252 0.79 -7.83 13.77
CA SER A 252 0.86 -6.36 13.59
C SER A 252 -0.33 -5.65 14.23
N LEU A 253 -1.54 -6.20 14.07
CA LEU A 253 -2.76 -5.66 14.68
C LEU A 253 -2.79 -5.80 16.20
N LEU A 254 -2.24 -6.89 16.77
CA LEU A 254 -2.04 -7.05 18.20
C LEU A 254 -1.09 -5.99 18.77
N GLY A 255 0.03 -5.78 18.10
CA GLY A 255 0.95 -4.69 18.46
C GLY A 255 0.24 -3.34 18.53
N ARG A 256 -0.56 -3.02 17.50
CA ARG A 256 -1.37 -1.79 17.45
C ARG A 256 -2.44 -1.74 18.55
N ALA A 257 -3.12 -2.85 18.82
CA ALA A 257 -4.14 -2.91 19.87
C ALA A 257 -3.55 -2.70 21.27
N TYR A 258 -2.44 -3.38 21.59
CA TYR A 258 -1.75 -3.22 22.86
C TYR A 258 -1.12 -1.83 23.02
N TRP A 259 -0.51 -1.29 21.97
CA TRP A 259 -0.06 0.11 21.93
C TRP A 259 -1.22 1.07 22.24
N SER A 260 -2.38 0.88 21.63
CA SER A 260 -3.55 1.72 21.89
C SER A 260 -4.06 1.56 23.32
N GLN A 261 -4.03 0.35 23.88
CA GLN A 261 -4.37 0.10 25.29
C GLN A 261 -3.37 0.78 26.25
N SER A 262 -2.08 0.80 25.93
CA SER A 262 -1.06 1.47 26.75
C SER A 262 -1.33 2.96 26.90
N ARG A 263 -1.79 3.62 25.82
CA ARG A 263 -2.17 5.03 25.85
C ARG A 263 -3.42 5.33 26.67
N LEU A 264 -4.29 4.35 26.87
CA LEU A 264 -5.52 4.44 27.68
C LEU A 264 -5.31 3.94 29.12
N ALA A 265 -4.13 3.43 29.45
CA ALA A 265 -3.83 2.86 30.74
C ALA A 265 -3.84 3.94 31.85
N LYS A 266 -4.47 3.62 32.98
CA LYS A 266 -4.60 4.53 34.14
C LYS A 266 -3.37 4.51 35.06
N THR A 267 -2.53 3.48 34.99
CA THR A 267 -1.34 3.33 35.83
C THR A 267 -0.11 3.08 34.96
N ASP A 268 1.06 3.53 35.44
CA ASP A 268 2.32 3.32 34.74
C ASP A 268 2.66 1.84 34.60
N LYS A 269 2.36 1.03 35.61
CA LYS A 269 2.53 -0.43 35.55
C LYS A 269 1.73 -1.04 34.41
N THR A 270 0.43 -0.74 34.31
CA THR A 270 -0.41 -1.25 33.22
C THR A 270 0.05 -0.73 31.86
N ARG A 271 0.50 0.53 31.80
CA ARG A 271 1.05 1.11 30.58
C ARG A 271 2.27 0.33 30.12
N GLN A 272 3.21 0.07 31.01
CA GLN A 272 4.44 -0.66 30.70
C GLN A 272 4.14 -2.11 30.27
N GLU A 273 3.27 -2.83 30.98
CA GLU A 273 2.84 -4.18 30.59
C GLU A 273 2.25 -4.21 29.16
N LYS A 274 1.45 -3.19 28.79
CA LYS A 274 0.88 -3.11 27.43
C LYS A 274 1.89 -2.72 26.38
N LEU A 275 2.88 -1.89 26.70
CA LEU A 275 3.98 -1.57 25.82
C LEU A 275 4.85 -2.80 25.51
N GLU A 276 5.17 -3.60 26.52
CA GLU A 276 5.93 -4.85 26.35
C GLU A 276 5.20 -5.84 25.43
N LEU A 277 3.87 -6.02 25.65
CA LEU A 277 3.05 -6.85 24.76
C LEU A 277 2.99 -6.29 23.33
N ALA A 278 2.93 -4.98 23.18
CA ALA A 278 2.94 -4.35 21.85
C ALA A 278 4.27 -4.63 21.14
N GLN A 279 5.39 -4.43 21.83
CA GLN A 279 6.74 -4.70 21.30
C GLN A 279 6.90 -6.16 20.88
N GLU A 280 6.51 -7.10 21.74
CA GLU A 280 6.58 -8.53 21.46
C GLU A 280 5.84 -8.89 20.17
N ASN A 281 4.61 -8.42 20.02
CA ASN A 281 3.81 -8.71 18.83
C ASN A 281 4.36 -8.05 17.55
N TYR A 282 4.88 -6.82 17.64
CA TYR A 282 5.58 -6.22 16.50
C TYR A 282 6.83 -7.02 16.12
N LEU A 283 7.62 -7.49 17.10
CA LEU A 283 8.80 -8.33 16.83
C LEU A 283 8.42 -9.67 16.19
N GLN A 284 7.30 -10.29 16.58
CA GLN A 284 6.78 -11.48 15.92
C GLN A 284 6.38 -11.20 14.46
N ALA A 285 5.69 -10.08 14.19
CA ALA A 285 5.36 -9.67 12.84
C ALA A 285 6.64 -9.39 12.00
N ILE A 286 7.64 -8.76 12.59
CA ILE A 286 8.96 -8.49 11.96
C ILE A 286 9.68 -9.80 11.61
N ALA A 287 9.64 -10.80 12.48
CA ALA A 287 10.22 -12.11 12.22
C ALA A 287 9.56 -12.80 11.00
N LEU A 288 8.29 -12.52 10.74
CA LEU A 288 7.57 -12.97 9.55
C LEU A 288 7.79 -12.06 8.32
N GLY A 289 8.47 -10.93 8.46
CA GLY A 289 8.88 -10.04 7.37
C GLY A 289 8.08 -8.74 7.23
N SER A 290 7.32 -8.33 8.27
CA SER A 290 6.53 -7.09 8.23
C SER A 290 7.40 -5.83 8.24
N THR A 291 7.53 -5.17 7.11
CA THR A 291 8.21 -3.88 6.99
C THR A 291 7.44 -2.75 7.68
N GLU A 292 6.12 -2.82 7.65
CA GLU A 292 5.23 -1.89 8.38
C GLU A 292 5.47 -1.96 9.90
N SER A 293 5.60 -3.19 10.46
CA SER A 293 5.91 -3.34 11.89
C SER A 293 7.33 -2.89 12.22
N MET A 294 8.31 -3.05 11.31
CA MET A 294 9.66 -2.48 11.47
C MET A 294 9.59 -0.96 11.59
N TYR A 295 8.89 -0.30 10.67
CA TYR A 295 8.71 1.15 10.67
C TYR A 295 7.96 1.64 11.92
N THR A 296 6.85 0.99 12.26
CA THR A 296 6.05 1.35 13.43
C THR A 296 6.85 1.23 14.72
N LEU A 297 7.53 0.10 14.95
CA LEU A 297 8.33 -0.10 16.14
C LEU A 297 9.52 0.87 16.22
N ALA A 298 10.17 1.15 15.09
CA ALA A 298 11.23 2.15 15.00
C ALA A 298 10.72 3.54 15.38
N SER A 299 9.55 3.92 14.88
CA SER A 299 8.92 5.21 15.23
C SER A 299 8.60 5.32 16.73
N LEU A 300 8.14 4.23 17.35
CA LEU A 300 7.88 4.19 18.79
C LEU A 300 9.18 4.30 19.62
N TYR A 301 10.27 3.72 19.15
CA TYR A 301 11.59 3.86 19.77
C TYR A 301 12.10 5.29 19.69
N LEU A 302 11.99 5.94 18.53
CA LEU A 302 12.43 7.33 18.33
C LEU A 302 11.59 8.35 19.11
N GLN A 303 10.33 8.02 19.42
CA GLN A 303 9.46 8.81 20.28
C GLN A 303 9.67 8.51 21.77
N ASN A 304 10.67 7.73 22.16
CA ASN A 304 11.03 7.35 23.53
C ASN A 304 9.92 6.63 24.32
N HIS A 305 8.97 5.99 23.63
CA HIS A 305 7.91 5.24 24.32
C HIS A 305 8.41 4.01 25.08
N TYR A 306 9.59 3.51 24.72
CA TYR A 306 10.29 2.39 25.37
C TYR A 306 11.55 2.83 26.15
N GLY A 307 11.60 4.11 26.56
CA GLY A 307 12.75 4.69 27.25
C GLY A 307 13.80 5.25 26.28
N GLU A 308 14.81 5.90 26.84
CA GLU A 308 15.91 6.51 26.08
C GLU A 308 16.90 5.44 25.56
N ASN A 309 17.71 5.81 24.57
CA ASN A 309 18.77 4.98 23.96
C ASN A 309 18.32 3.88 23.00
N ASN A 310 17.11 3.94 22.44
CA ASN A 310 16.65 2.99 21.41
C ASN A 310 16.92 3.45 19.97
N GLU A 311 17.60 4.58 19.76
CA GLU A 311 17.83 5.18 18.43
C GLU A 311 18.59 4.23 17.48
N GLN A 312 19.61 3.51 17.98
CA GLN A 312 20.36 2.52 17.20
C GLN A 312 19.46 1.35 16.74
N ALA A 313 18.58 0.86 17.62
CA ALA A 313 17.62 -0.20 17.30
C ALA A 313 16.61 0.30 16.26
N ALA A 314 16.12 1.53 16.41
CA ALA A 314 15.22 2.16 15.45
C ALA A 314 15.86 2.30 14.06
N LEU A 315 17.10 2.78 13.99
CA LEU A 315 17.84 2.90 12.74
C LEU A 315 18.08 1.54 12.07
N SER A 316 18.35 0.50 12.86
CA SER A 316 18.48 -0.87 12.34
C SER A 316 17.19 -1.35 11.68
N LEU A 317 16.04 -1.16 12.35
CA LEU A 317 14.73 -1.52 11.81
C LEU A 317 14.37 -0.72 10.55
N LEU A 318 14.60 0.59 10.55
CA LEU A 318 14.37 1.45 9.39
C LEU A 318 15.21 1.02 8.19
N ASN A 319 16.51 0.72 8.41
CA ASN A 319 17.38 0.25 7.33
C ASN A 319 16.96 -1.13 6.80
N GLN A 320 16.53 -2.06 7.66
CA GLN A 320 15.97 -3.34 7.23
C GLN A 320 14.72 -3.14 6.37
N ALA A 321 13.75 -2.33 6.82
CA ALA A 321 12.55 -2.02 6.06
C ALA A 321 12.87 -1.34 4.72
N ALA A 322 13.77 -0.35 4.71
CA ALA A 322 14.23 0.35 3.51
C ALA A 322 14.94 -0.59 2.51
N SER A 323 15.69 -1.60 3.00
CA SER A 323 16.30 -2.62 2.14
C SER A 323 15.25 -3.48 1.42
N LEU A 324 14.07 -3.64 2.04
CA LEU A 324 12.91 -4.33 1.51
C LEU A 324 11.91 -3.38 0.79
N ASN A 325 12.38 -2.21 0.38
CA ASN A 325 11.63 -1.20 -0.40
C ASN A 325 10.42 -0.60 0.34
N HIS A 326 10.43 -0.53 1.66
CA HIS A 326 9.40 0.17 2.42
C HIS A 326 9.53 1.70 2.23
N VAL A 327 8.54 2.32 1.59
CA VAL A 327 8.61 3.71 1.14
C VAL A 327 8.75 4.68 2.30
N GLU A 328 7.93 4.53 3.36
CA GLU A 328 7.96 5.42 4.52
C GLU A 328 9.31 5.35 5.26
N SER A 329 9.92 4.16 5.34
CA SER A 329 11.27 4.03 5.90
C SER A 329 12.35 4.70 5.04
N LEU A 330 12.23 4.60 3.72
CA LEU A 330 13.13 5.29 2.79
C LEU A 330 12.99 6.81 2.94
N LEU A 331 11.76 7.33 2.98
CA LEU A 331 11.50 8.77 3.16
C LEU A 331 12.00 9.27 4.51
N TYR A 332 11.74 8.52 5.58
CA TYR A 332 12.21 8.88 6.91
C TYR A 332 13.74 8.94 6.99
N LEU A 333 14.43 7.91 6.47
CA LEU A 333 15.89 7.91 6.40
C LEU A 333 16.41 9.06 5.52
N GLY A 334 15.76 9.33 4.40
CA GLY A 334 16.08 10.48 3.55
C GLY A 334 16.02 11.81 4.31
N GLN A 335 14.95 12.04 5.07
CA GLN A 335 14.82 13.23 5.91
C GLN A 335 15.88 13.27 7.02
N LEU A 336 16.11 12.14 7.68
CA LEU A 336 17.09 12.04 8.77
C LEU A 336 18.50 12.38 8.30
N TYR A 337 18.93 11.86 7.14
CA TYR A 337 20.24 12.21 6.56
C TYR A 337 20.27 13.63 5.98
N ASN A 338 19.14 14.19 5.54
CA ASN A 338 19.06 15.58 5.08
C ASN A 338 19.22 16.58 6.25
N SER A 339 18.60 16.31 7.40
CA SER A 339 18.63 17.20 8.56
C SER A 339 19.79 16.91 9.52
N GLY A 340 20.15 15.63 9.66
CA GLY A 340 20.97 15.12 10.72
C GLY A 340 20.19 14.92 12.04
N SER A 341 20.78 14.20 12.99
CA SER A 341 20.30 14.04 14.37
C SER A 341 21.49 13.88 15.30
N ASN A 342 21.24 13.65 16.60
CA ASN A 342 22.30 13.37 17.57
C ASN A 342 23.14 12.12 17.20
N SER A 343 22.53 11.12 16.57
CA SER A 343 23.17 9.84 16.21
C SER A 343 23.46 9.69 14.72
N VAL A 344 22.95 10.57 13.88
CA VAL A 344 23.13 10.51 12.42
C VAL A 344 23.68 11.83 11.89
N GLN A 345 24.91 11.76 11.39
CA GLN A 345 25.51 12.94 10.75
C GLN A 345 24.76 13.29 9.45
N ARG A 346 24.52 14.58 9.24
CA ARG A 346 23.94 15.10 7.99
C ARG A 346 24.75 14.64 6.78
N ASN A 347 24.07 14.04 5.80
CA ASN A 347 24.68 13.54 4.57
C ASN A 347 23.71 13.69 3.38
N ILE A 348 23.87 14.75 2.62
CA ILE A 348 22.98 15.09 1.50
C ILE A 348 23.01 14.02 0.37
N SER A 349 24.18 13.45 0.10
CA SER A 349 24.30 12.38 -0.92
C SER A 349 23.51 11.14 -0.53
N GLN A 350 23.57 10.76 0.74
CA GLN A 350 22.81 9.62 1.25
C GLN A 350 21.31 9.91 1.31
N ALA A 351 20.91 11.11 1.72
CA ALA A 351 19.53 11.55 1.64
C ALA A 351 18.98 11.45 0.21
N ASN A 352 19.77 11.94 -0.78
CA ASN A 352 19.42 11.82 -2.19
C ASN A 352 19.16 10.37 -2.63
N GLN A 353 20.01 9.43 -2.21
CA GLN A 353 19.86 8.01 -2.56
C GLN A 353 18.55 7.44 -2.01
N TYR A 354 18.19 7.75 -0.75
CA TYR A 354 16.96 7.27 -0.15
C TYR A 354 15.71 7.88 -0.81
N PHE A 355 15.67 9.20 -1.01
CA PHE A 355 14.54 9.85 -1.69
C PHE A 355 14.38 9.35 -3.14
N LYS A 356 15.48 9.26 -3.88
CA LYS A 356 15.48 8.72 -5.25
C LYS A 356 14.93 7.29 -5.29
N LYS A 357 15.41 6.42 -4.38
CA LYS A 357 14.93 5.04 -4.28
C LYS A 357 13.42 5.00 -3.96
N ALA A 358 12.94 5.80 -3.03
CA ALA A 358 11.52 5.88 -2.71
C ALA A 358 10.68 6.29 -3.93
N ALA A 359 11.10 7.34 -4.64
CA ALA A 359 10.39 7.83 -5.83
C ALA A 359 10.37 6.81 -6.98
N THR A 360 11.42 5.96 -7.13
CA THR A 360 11.44 4.89 -8.16
C THR A 360 10.40 3.79 -7.93
N LEU A 361 9.83 3.69 -6.73
CA LEU A 361 8.79 2.72 -6.41
C LEU A 361 7.39 3.14 -6.89
N GLY A 362 7.27 4.32 -7.52
CA GLY A 362 6.02 4.79 -8.12
C GLY A 362 5.05 5.45 -7.14
N ASP A 363 5.46 5.67 -5.90
CA ASP A 363 4.67 6.39 -4.90
C ASP A 363 4.64 7.89 -5.18
N GLU A 364 3.45 8.50 -5.18
CA GLU A 364 3.25 9.91 -5.48
C GLU A 364 3.89 10.82 -4.44
N ALA A 365 3.66 10.55 -3.16
CA ALA A 365 4.21 11.36 -2.07
C ALA A 365 5.74 11.30 -2.07
N ALA A 366 6.32 10.13 -2.37
CA ALA A 366 7.75 9.98 -2.52
C ALA A 366 8.32 10.81 -3.70
N ALA A 367 7.64 10.82 -4.85
CA ALA A 367 8.05 11.63 -6.00
C ALA A 367 7.97 13.13 -5.68
N ILE A 368 6.92 13.58 -5.00
CA ILE A 368 6.74 14.97 -4.56
C ILE A 368 7.84 15.36 -3.55
N MET A 369 8.06 14.56 -2.52
CA MET A 369 9.11 14.82 -1.51
C MET A 369 10.50 14.85 -2.13
N TYR A 370 10.79 13.95 -3.05
CA TYR A 370 12.06 13.94 -3.78
C TYR A 370 12.21 15.19 -4.64
N GLY A 371 11.18 15.61 -5.35
CA GLY A 371 11.18 16.85 -6.12
C GLY A 371 11.44 18.09 -5.25
N ARG A 372 10.75 18.21 -4.10
CA ARG A 372 11.00 19.28 -3.12
C ARG A 372 12.44 19.25 -2.58
N PHE A 373 12.95 18.07 -2.25
CA PHE A 373 14.33 17.90 -1.82
C PHE A 373 15.32 18.40 -2.88
N LEU A 374 15.17 18.02 -4.16
CA LEU A 374 16.06 18.42 -5.23
C LEU A 374 16.03 19.95 -5.47
N VAL A 375 14.85 20.57 -5.44
CA VAL A 375 14.71 22.02 -5.56
C VAL A 375 15.45 22.75 -4.42
N ASN A 376 15.35 22.26 -3.19
CA ASN A 376 16.04 22.82 -2.03
C ASN A 376 17.56 22.58 -2.04
N GLN A 377 18.01 21.53 -2.75
CA GLN A 377 19.43 21.18 -2.88
C GLN A 377 20.02 21.55 -4.25
N ARG A 378 19.39 22.48 -4.97
CA ARG A 378 19.77 22.87 -6.36
C ARG A 378 21.22 23.32 -6.54
N ASP A 379 21.86 23.77 -5.46
CA ASP A 379 23.26 24.19 -5.47
C ASP A 379 24.24 23.00 -5.31
N ASN A 380 23.74 21.78 -5.13
CA ASN A 380 24.51 20.54 -5.02
C ASN A 380 24.42 19.75 -6.33
N GLU A 381 25.56 19.21 -6.79
CA GLU A 381 25.56 18.25 -7.91
C GLU A 381 25.06 16.88 -7.42
N LEU A 382 23.79 16.58 -7.67
CA LEU A 382 23.14 15.34 -7.27
C LEU A 382 22.71 14.52 -8.51
N GLU A 383 22.80 13.21 -8.39
CA GLU A 383 22.15 12.32 -9.37
C GLU A 383 20.65 12.25 -9.13
N THR A 384 19.87 12.76 -10.04
CA THR A 384 18.44 13.03 -9.85
C THR A 384 17.49 12.03 -10.51
N GLY A 385 17.98 11.18 -11.42
CA GLY A 385 17.16 10.16 -12.07
C GLY A 385 16.07 10.75 -12.96
N ASN A 386 14.87 10.15 -12.98
CA ASN A 386 13.77 10.50 -13.87
C ASN A 386 12.67 11.34 -13.19
N ILE A 387 13.01 12.17 -12.19
CA ILE A 387 12.03 12.89 -11.36
C ILE A 387 10.98 13.66 -12.19
N VAL A 388 11.40 14.32 -13.27
CA VAL A 388 10.47 15.07 -14.13
C VAL A 388 9.47 14.16 -14.82
N THR A 389 9.88 12.95 -15.22
CA THR A 389 9.01 11.95 -15.84
C THR A 389 8.01 11.42 -14.80
N TRP A 390 8.46 11.06 -13.59
CA TRP A 390 7.59 10.58 -12.52
C TRP A 390 6.55 11.63 -12.12
N LEU A 391 6.97 12.88 -11.91
CA LEU A 391 6.04 13.96 -11.59
C LEU A 391 5.06 14.27 -12.73
N LYS A 392 5.45 14.14 -14.00
CA LYS A 392 4.53 14.28 -15.13
C LYS A 392 3.50 13.16 -15.17
N GLU A 393 3.87 11.95 -14.80
CA GLU A 393 2.94 10.83 -14.67
C GLU A 393 1.88 11.13 -13.62
N HIS A 394 2.28 11.52 -12.40
CA HIS A 394 1.34 11.90 -11.35
C HIS A 394 0.50 13.13 -11.72
N ALA A 395 1.09 14.14 -12.35
CA ALA A 395 0.35 15.29 -12.88
C ALA A 395 -0.66 14.91 -13.97
N SER A 396 -0.46 13.83 -14.71
CA SER A 396 -1.43 13.30 -15.68
C SER A 396 -2.61 12.58 -15.01
N LYS A 397 -2.42 12.12 -13.78
CA LYS A 397 -3.43 11.56 -12.86
C LYS A 397 -4.04 12.64 -11.94
N GLU A 398 -3.96 13.90 -12.37
CA GLU A 398 -4.60 15.06 -11.74
C GLU A 398 -3.98 15.53 -10.40
N SER A 399 -2.78 15.07 -10.03
CA SER A 399 -2.06 15.55 -8.85
C SER A 399 -1.68 17.04 -8.96
N ALA A 400 -2.34 17.89 -8.19
CA ALA A 400 -2.04 19.32 -8.13
C ALA A 400 -0.67 19.59 -7.50
N GLU A 401 -0.28 18.83 -6.47
CA GLU A 401 1.04 18.95 -5.84
C GLU A 401 2.17 18.62 -6.81
N ALA A 402 2.05 17.51 -7.58
CA ALA A 402 3.05 17.18 -8.60
C ALA A 402 3.19 18.29 -9.65
N MET A 403 2.08 18.97 -9.99
CA MET A 403 2.10 20.14 -10.88
C MET A 403 2.85 21.34 -10.28
N VAL A 404 2.70 21.59 -8.97
CA VAL A 404 3.45 22.66 -8.26
C VAL A 404 4.95 22.35 -8.29
N ILE A 405 5.35 21.11 -7.96
CA ILE A 405 6.76 20.71 -7.98
C ILE A 405 7.36 20.81 -9.39
N LEU A 406 6.62 20.42 -10.43
CA LEU A 406 7.05 20.66 -11.82
C LEU A 406 7.26 22.15 -12.08
N GLY A 407 6.37 23.00 -11.56
CA GLY A 407 6.54 24.45 -11.61
C GLY A 407 7.86 24.89 -10.99
N ASN A 408 8.16 24.40 -9.80
CA ASN A 408 9.40 24.71 -9.06
C ASN A 408 10.65 24.24 -9.81
N LEU A 409 10.64 23.00 -10.37
CA LEU A 409 11.76 22.49 -11.18
C LEU A 409 12.01 23.34 -12.42
N TYR A 410 10.96 23.74 -13.15
CA TYR A 410 11.11 24.62 -14.32
C TYR A 410 11.51 26.04 -13.93
N ALA A 411 11.12 26.55 -12.77
CA ALA A 411 11.50 27.88 -12.30
C ALA A 411 12.98 27.93 -11.93
N THR A 412 13.46 26.94 -11.19
CA THR A 412 14.84 26.87 -10.69
C THR A 412 15.82 26.32 -11.74
N GLY A 413 15.33 25.58 -12.72
CA GLY A 413 16.19 24.88 -13.69
C GLY A 413 16.77 23.58 -13.15
N THR A 414 16.21 23.04 -12.07
CA THR A 414 16.61 21.75 -11.52
C THR A 414 16.09 20.65 -12.45
N GLU A 415 16.99 19.81 -12.99
CA GLU A 415 16.70 18.70 -13.92
C GLU A 415 16.10 19.07 -15.27
N VAL A 416 15.79 20.31 -15.49
CA VAL A 416 15.22 20.81 -16.74
C VAL A 416 15.84 22.15 -17.11
N LYS A 417 15.84 22.49 -18.40
CA LYS A 417 16.19 23.85 -18.79
C LYS A 417 15.22 24.84 -18.14
N PRO A 418 15.74 25.88 -17.42
CA PRO A 418 14.87 26.85 -16.75
C PRO A 418 13.91 27.52 -17.74
N SER A 419 12.65 27.65 -17.32
CA SER A 419 11.61 28.25 -18.15
C SER A 419 10.48 28.82 -17.31
N ASN A 420 10.49 30.14 -17.09
CA ASN A 420 9.41 30.83 -16.39
C ASN A 420 8.03 30.58 -17.02
N ASN A 421 7.97 30.49 -18.36
CA ASN A 421 6.70 30.22 -19.04
C ASN A 421 6.18 28.81 -18.76
N ALA A 422 7.05 27.82 -18.67
CA ALA A 422 6.66 26.46 -18.29
C ALA A 422 6.25 26.41 -16.82
N ALA A 423 7.04 27.03 -15.93
CA ALA A 423 6.72 27.12 -14.50
C ALA A 423 5.34 27.73 -14.25
N ILE A 424 5.08 28.92 -14.85
CA ILE A 424 3.79 29.60 -14.69
C ILE A 424 2.63 28.76 -15.25
N ARG A 425 2.83 28.01 -16.34
CA ARG A 425 1.79 27.12 -16.88
C ARG A 425 1.46 26.00 -15.90
N TRP A 426 2.47 25.39 -15.28
CA TRP A 426 2.27 24.34 -14.30
C TRP A 426 1.58 24.87 -13.03
N TYR A 427 2.01 26.00 -12.47
CA TYR A 427 1.34 26.64 -11.34
C TYR A 427 -0.13 26.95 -11.63
N LYS A 428 -0.42 27.52 -12.81
CA LYS A 428 -1.80 27.78 -13.20
C LYS A 428 -2.64 26.52 -13.43
N LYS A 429 -1.99 25.39 -13.81
CA LYS A 429 -2.65 24.11 -13.97
C LYS A 429 -2.96 23.52 -12.59
N ALA A 430 -2.02 23.58 -11.64
CA ALA A 430 -2.22 23.14 -10.27
C ALA A 430 -3.43 23.84 -9.60
N VAL A 431 -3.44 25.15 -9.61
CA VAL A 431 -4.57 25.94 -9.04
C VAL A 431 -5.91 25.66 -9.73
N ARG A 432 -5.92 25.36 -11.04
CA ARG A 432 -7.17 24.99 -11.74
C ARG A 432 -7.64 23.59 -11.45
N GLN A 433 -6.71 22.70 -11.15
CA GLN A 433 -7.01 21.31 -10.80
C GLN A 433 -7.67 21.22 -9.44
N ASP A 434 -7.21 22.02 -8.48
CA ASP A 434 -7.82 22.11 -7.16
C ASP A 434 -7.83 23.58 -6.68
N GLU A 435 -8.92 24.29 -7.03
CA GLU A 435 -9.12 25.69 -6.65
C GLU A 435 -9.54 25.88 -5.19
N GLU A 436 -9.96 24.78 -4.52
CA GLU A 436 -10.40 24.76 -3.13
C GLU A 436 -9.26 24.34 -2.17
N ASP A 437 -8.20 23.72 -2.69
CA ASP A 437 -7.02 23.41 -1.90
C ASP A 437 -6.28 24.69 -1.52
N SER A 438 -6.42 25.03 -0.24
CA SER A 438 -5.84 26.27 0.31
C SER A 438 -4.32 26.26 0.27
N ASP A 439 -3.68 25.11 0.46
CA ASP A 439 -2.22 24.98 0.49
C ASP A 439 -1.64 25.17 -0.90
N ILE A 440 -2.22 24.55 -1.92
CA ILE A 440 -1.82 24.72 -3.33
C ILE A 440 -1.97 26.17 -3.78
N VAL A 441 -3.11 26.81 -3.48
CA VAL A 441 -3.36 28.20 -3.86
C VAL A 441 -2.36 29.12 -3.17
N ASN A 442 -2.11 28.90 -1.86
CA ASN A 442 -1.18 29.69 -1.08
C ASN A 442 0.27 29.53 -1.58
N GLU A 443 0.76 28.30 -1.79
CA GLU A 443 2.12 28.02 -2.28
C GLU A 443 2.37 28.69 -3.64
N VAL A 444 1.42 28.56 -4.57
CA VAL A 444 1.52 29.18 -5.89
C VAL A 444 1.48 30.70 -5.79
N ALA A 445 0.57 31.26 -4.98
CA ALA A 445 0.46 32.70 -4.81
C ALA A 445 1.71 33.30 -4.20
N TRP A 446 2.26 32.68 -3.15
CA TRP A 446 3.51 33.07 -2.52
C TRP A 446 4.65 33.08 -3.53
N THR A 447 4.91 31.95 -4.18
CA THR A 447 5.99 31.83 -5.18
C THR A 447 5.89 32.87 -6.29
N LEU A 448 4.70 33.12 -6.81
CA LEU A 448 4.49 34.12 -7.90
C LEU A 448 4.52 35.58 -7.40
N THR A 449 4.53 35.80 -6.09
CA THR A 449 4.61 37.15 -5.47
C THR A 449 6.04 37.49 -5.06
N VAL A 450 6.69 36.60 -4.32
CA VAL A 450 7.94 36.94 -3.61
C VAL A 450 9.22 36.48 -4.29
N SER A 451 9.14 35.54 -5.25
CA SER A 451 10.30 34.91 -5.89
C SER A 451 11.37 35.93 -6.36
N ASP A 452 12.64 35.63 -6.10
CA ASP A 452 13.82 36.36 -6.60
C ASP A 452 14.12 36.07 -8.08
N ILE A 453 13.50 35.05 -8.69
CA ILE A 453 13.70 34.66 -10.09
C ILE A 453 13.16 35.75 -11.02
N LYS A 454 14.07 36.38 -11.77
CA LYS A 454 13.72 37.44 -12.71
C LYS A 454 12.69 36.95 -13.74
N GLY A 455 11.53 37.64 -13.78
CA GLY A 455 10.48 37.37 -14.75
C GLY A 455 9.50 36.23 -14.35
N LEU A 456 9.63 35.65 -13.16
CA LEU A 456 8.67 34.67 -12.63
C LEU A 456 7.47 35.35 -11.97
N LYS A 457 7.65 36.47 -11.27
CA LYS A 457 6.59 37.17 -10.53
C LYS A 457 5.35 37.46 -11.39
N ARG A 458 4.17 37.19 -10.81
CA ARG A 458 2.84 37.46 -11.40
C ARG A 458 1.87 37.99 -10.33
N PRO A 459 2.16 39.14 -9.71
CA PRO A 459 1.43 39.62 -8.54
C PRO A 459 -0.07 39.81 -8.81
N LYS A 460 -0.47 40.25 -10.00
CA LYS A 460 -1.88 40.39 -10.37
C LYS A 460 -2.63 39.04 -10.37
N TYR A 461 -1.98 37.95 -10.83
CA TYR A 461 -2.57 36.63 -10.81
C TYR A 461 -2.58 36.06 -9.38
N ALA A 462 -1.49 36.18 -8.65
CA ALA A 462 -1.37 35.76 -7.26
C ALA A 462 -2.45 36.42 -6.39
N LYS A 463 -2.59 37.76 -6.50
CA LYS A 463 -3.66 38.48 -5.82
C LYS A 463 -5.05 37.95 -6.16
N LYS A 464 -5.35 37.72 -7.45
CA LYS A 464 -6.65 37.21 -7.89
C LYS A 464 -7.00 35.87 -7.22
N ILE A 465 -6.05 34.92 -7.16
CA ILE A 465 -6.31 33.59 -6.57
C ILE A 465 -6.42 33.68 -5.05
N MET A 466 -5.61 34.53 -4.39
CA MET A 466 -5.71 34.77 -2.95
C MET A 466 -7.02 35.50 -2.58
N ASP A 467 -7.43 36.52 -3.32
CA ASP A 467 -8.72 37.20 -3.10
C ASP A 467 -9.87 36.21 -3.15
N ARG A 468 -9.84 35.28 -4.11
CA ARG A 468 -10.87 34.23 -4.23
C ARG A 468 -10.86 33.30 -3.02
N LEU A 469 -9.71 32.72 -2.66
CA LEU A 469 -9.54 31.84 -1.53
C LEU A 469 -9.98 32.50 -0.22
N MET A 470 -9.44 33.68 0.06
CA MET A 470 -9.68 34.37 1.32
C MET A 470 -11.12 34.87 1.47
N ASN A 471 -11.82 35.18 0.37
CA ASN A 471 -13.21 35.57 0.41
C ASN A 471 -14.17 34.36 0.57
N SER A 472 -13.82 33.19 0.05
CA SER A 472 -14.66 31.99 0.11
C SER A 472 -14.46 31.17 1.41
N SER A 473 -13.25 31.15 1.99
CA SER A 473 -12.90 30.27 3.10
C SER A 473 -12.64 31.00 4.42
N ALA A 474 -13.54 30.81 5.39
CA ALA A 474 -13.31 31.28 6.77
C ALA A 474 -12.12 30.56 7.43
N ARG A 475 -11.89 29.30 7.08
CA ARG A 475 -10.74 28.52 7.57
C ARG A 475 -9.42 29.11 7.06
N ALA A 476 -9.36 29.51 5.79
CA ALA A 476 -8.17 30.14 5.24
C ALA A 476 -7.84 31.46 5.99
N ARG A 477 -8.86 32.27 6.33
CA ARG A 477 -8.67 33.51 7.12
C ARG A 477 -8.20 33.29 8.56
N SER A 478 -8.24 32.08 9.07
CA SER A 478 -7.72 31.71 10.40
C SER A 478 -6.28 31.21 10.37
N GLN A 479 -5.65 31.19 9.20
CA GLN A 479 -4.25 30.79 9.04
C GLN A 479 -3.36 32.04 8.85
N PRO A 480 -2.40 32.30 9.75
CA PRO A 480 -1.55 33.50 9.66
C PRO A 480 -0.69 33.51 8.40
N GLU A 481 -0.23 32.35 7.92
CA GLU A 481 0.58 32.22 6.72
C GLU A 481 -0.20 32.60 5.44
N TYR A 482 -1.51 32.32 5.40
CA TYR A 482 -2.35 32.70 4.25
C TYR A 482 -2.67 34.18 4.26
N LEU A 483 -2.86 34.77 5.45
CA LEU A 483 -3.01 36.21 5.60
C LEU A 483 -1.76 36.96 5.18
N ASP A 484 -0.57 36.45 5.54
CA ASP A 484 0.73 36.96 5.14
C ASP A 484 0.92 36.95 3.61
N THR A 485 0.63 35.79 2.99
CA THR A 485 0.65 35.69 1.53
C THR A 485 -0.30 36.68 0.88
N TRP A 486 -1.51 36.82 1.42
CA TRP A 486 -2.50 37.76 0.92
C TRP A 486 -2.00 39.20 1.03
N ALA A 487 -1.44 39.59 2.19
CA ALA A 487 -0.81 40.90 2.40
C ALA A 487 0.33 41.17 1.40
N ALA A 488 1.22 40.16 1.22
CA ALA A 488 2.32 40.26 0.25
C ALA A 488 1.83 40.51 -1.19
N THR A 489 0.69 39.89 -1.60
CA THR A 489 0.11 40.12 -2.94
C THR A 489 -0.40 41.54 -3.12
N TYR A 490 -0.95 42.17 -2.06
CA TYR A 490 -1.36 43.58 -2.08
C TYR A 490 -0.14 44.51 -2.12
N ALA A 491 0.87 44.27 -1.29
CA ALA A 491 2.12 45.04 -1.32
C ALA A 491 2.80 44.97 -2.70
N ALA A 492 2.89 43.77 -3.30
CA ALA A 492 3.43 43.60 -4.65
C ALA A 492 2.57 44.21 -5.77
N SER A 493 1.35 44.58 -5.47
CA SER A 493 0.45 45.31 -6.36
C SER A 493 0.45 46.82 -6.11
N GLY A 494 1.23 47.29 -5.12
CA GLY A 494 1.38 48.71 -4.75
C GLY A 494 0.36 49.22 -3.71
N ASP A 495 -0.50 48.33 -3.18
CA ASP A 495 -1.50 48.70 -2.17
C ASP A 495 -0.98 48.34 -0.77
N PHE A 496 -0.07 49.20 -0.26
CA PHE A 496 0.55 49.00 1.04
C PHE A 496 -0.39 49.23 2.22
N GLU A 497 -1.41 50.08 2.08
CA GLU A 497 -2.41 50.29 3.12
C GLU A 497 -3.17 49.01 3.44
N LYS A 498 -3.65 48.33 2.40
CA LYS A 498 -4.32 47.06 2.55
C LYS A 498 -3.38 45.94 3.02
N ALA A 499 -2.12 45.94 2.54
CA ALA A 499 -1.09 45.00 2.96
C ALA A 499 -0.82 45.09 4.47
N LEU A 500 -0.65 46.32 5.00
CA LEU A 500 -0.46 46.54 6.44
C LEU A 500 -1.62 46.03 7.28
N THR A 501 -2.87 46.34 6.86
CA THR A 501 -4.08 45.88 7.55
C THR A 501 -4.14 44.34 7.63
N LEU A 502 -3.81 43.65 6.53
CA LEU A 502 -3.83 42.18 6.48
C LEU A 502 -2.69 41.57 7.27
N GLN A 503 -1.50 42.21 7.27
CA GLN A 503 -0.35 41.74 8.02
C GLN A 503 -0.56 41.86 9.54
N GLU A 504 -1.19 42.93 9.99
CA GLU A 504 -1.58 43.10 11.40
C GLU A 504 -2.60 42.00 11.80
N GLN A 505 -3.57 41.66 10.92
CA GLN A 505 -4.47 40.54 11.16
C GLN A 505 -3.73 39.20 11.23
N ALA A 506 -2.71 38.97 10.40
CA ALA A 506 -1.90 37.74 10.44
C ALA A 506 -1.22 37.60 11.81
N ILE A 507 -0.63 38.69 12.31
CA ILE A 507 0.02 38.74 13.63
C ILE A 507 -0.99 38.53 14.76
N ASP A 508 -2.19 39.10 14.67
CA ASP A 508 -3.24 38.93 15.68
C ASP A 508 -3.73 37.46 15.74
N VAL A 509 -3.83 36.81 14.59
CA VAL A 509 -4.17 35.38 14.51
C VAL A 509 -3.02 34.53 15.10
N ALA A 510 -1.77 34.81 14.71
CA ALA A 510 -0.61 34.05 15.16
C ALA A 510 -0.39 34.16 16.69
N ASN A 511 -0.68 35.31 17.30
CA ASN A 511 -0.58 35.51 18.75
C ASN A 511 -1.45 34.56 19.57
N ARG A 512 -2.46 33.92 18.99
CA ARG A 512 -3.36 33.00 19.69
C ARG A 512 -2.76 31.60 19.81
N ASP A 513 -2.22 31.07 18.69
CA ASP A 513 -1.87 29.65 18.59
C ASP A 513 -0.55 29.37 17.84
N ARG A 514 0.08 30.38 17.19
CA ARG A 514 1.22 30.21 16.28
C ARG A 514 2.34 31.21 16.56
N ILE A 515 2.86 31.18 17.78
CA ILE A 515 3.97 32.06 18.22
C ILE A 515 5.23 31.86 17.37
N ASP A 516 5.43 30.68 16.83
CA ASP A 516 6.56 30.27 16.00
C ASP A 516 6.75 31.12 14.73
N VAL A 517 5.68 31.67 14.15
CA VAL A 517 5.74 32.48 12.91
C VAL A 517 5.72 34.00 13.14
N ILE A 518 5.55 34.47 14.39
CA ILE A 518 5.34 35.90 14.68
C ILE A 518 6.51 36.76 14.23
N ASP A 519 7.75 36.32 14.41
CA ASP A 519 8.91 37.15 14.11
C ASP A 519 9.03 37.43 12.61
N ILE A 520 8.79 36.44 11.76
CA ILE A 520 8.79 36.65 10.30
C ILE A 520 7.62 37.54 9.86
N LEU A 521 6.43 37.36 10.48
CA LEU A 521 5.29 38.23 10.18
C LEU A 521 5.55 39.71 10.52
N ARG A 522 6.28 39.97 11.62
CA ARG A 522 6.71 41.32 12.00
C ARG A 522 7.74 41.88 11.03
N GLU A 523 8.69 41.07 10.58
CA GLU A 523 9.66 41.47 9.57
C GLU A 523 8.93 41.91 8.28
N HIS A 524 7.96 41.15 7.81
CA HIS A 524 7.16 41.52 6.64
C HIS A 524 6.34 42.80 6.88
N LEU A 525 5.79 43.00 8.09
CA LEU A 525 5.08 44.21 8.45
C LEU A 525 5.98 45.46 8.32
N GLU A 526 7.24 45.41 8.80
CA GLU A 526 8.19 46.53 8.68
C GLU A 526 8.55 46.78 7.20
N LEU A 527 8.71 45.73 6.38
CA LEU A 527 8.91 45.91 4.95
C LEU A 527 7.75 46.69 4.30
N PHE A 528 6.51 46.35 4.65
CA PHE A 528 5.32 47.01 4.09
C PHE A 528 5.20 48.46 4.60
N ARG A 529 5.59 48.77 5.85
CA ARG A 529 5.66 50.14 6.39
C ARG A 529 6.66 51.00 5.62
N ASP A 530 7.78 50.42 5.22
CA ASP A 530 8.80 51.08 4.40
C ASP A 530 8.40 51.17 2.90
N GLY A 531 7.23 50.73 2.51
CA GLY A 531 6.81 50.69 1.10
C GLY A 531 7.62 49.69 0.27
N LYS A 532 8.15 48.61 0.90
CA LYS A 532 8.93 47.54 0.25
C LYS A 532 8.12 46.26 0.16
N THR A 533 8.44 45.47 -0.85
CA THR A 533 7.83 44.14 -1.03
C THR A 533 8.74 43.05 -0.50
N VAL A 534 8.14 41.94 -0.04
CA VAL A 534 8.89 40.72 0.30
C VAL A 534 9.57 40.17 -0.95
N THR A 535 10.80 39.70 -0.80
CA THR A 535 11.50 38.97 -1.85
C THR A 535 12.28 37.82 -1.19
N GLU A 536 12.00 36.62 -1.63
CA GLU A 536 12.65 35.42 -1.12
C GLU A 536 13.30 34.61 -2.25
N LYS A 537 14.34 33.88 -1.87
CA LYS A 537 14.95 32.90 -2.77
C LYS A 537 13.87 31.90 -3.17
N ALA A 538 13.64 31.72 -4.47
CA ALA A 538 12.67 30.74 -4.94
C ALA A 538 12.97 29.34 -4.38
N PRO A 539 11.93 28.54 -4.07
CA PRO A 539 12.08 27.24 -3.46
C PRO A 539 12.99 26.31 -4.23
#